data_21abadb051e6f907845a34f173fb1251
#
_entry.id   21abadb051e6f907845a34f173fb1251
#
_cell.length_a   1.000
_cell.length_b   1.000
_cell.length_c   1.000
_cell.angle_alpha   90.00
_cell.angle_beta   90.00
_cell.angle_gamma   90.00
#
_symmetry.space_group_name_H-M   'P 1'
#
loop_
_entity.id
_entity.type
_entity.pdbx_description
1 polymer ?
#
loop_
_entity_poly.entity_id
_entity_poly.type
_entity_poly.pdbx_seq_one_letter_code
_entity_poly.pdbx_strand_id
1 'polypeptide(L)'
;MEIVSDKFSIDGHKMAYHPVEVAKLLSAEDNISKLLDIYPIYVEVSPVGACNHRCTFCAVDYIGYEATNRIEVDVMMRVLEDMGSNGVKSIMYAGEGEPLIHKKINEIVAKTKEVGIDVS
;
A
#
# COMPACT_ATOMS: atom_id res chain seq x y z
N MET A 1 30.44 5.41 -5.05
CA MET A 1 29.53 4.72 -5.99
C MET A 1 28.19 5.38 -5.81
N GLU A 2 27.81 6.25 -6.73
CA GLU A 2 26.49 6.90 -6.71
C GLU A 2 25.45 5.82 -7.00
N ILE A 3 24.55 5.56 -6.07
CA ILE A 3 23.38 4.71 -6.32
C ILE A 3 22.44 5.57 -7.15
N VAL A 4 22.43 5.35 -8.46
CA VAL A 4 21.43 5.95 -9.34
C VAL A 4 20.09 5.31 -8.97
N SER A 5 19.28 6.04 -8.23
CA SER A 5 17.89 5.65 -7.97
C SER A 5 17.13 5.72 -9.28
N ASP A 6 16.83 4.55 -9.85
CA ASP A 6 15.91 4.46 -10.98
C ASP A 6 14.50 4.77 -10.48
N LYS A 7 13.90 5.84 -11.01
CA LYS A 7 12.53 6.25 -10.64
C LYS A 7 11.44 5.23 -11.00
N PHE A 8 11.80 4.21 -11.78
CA PHE A 8 10.93 3.10 -12.15
C PHE A 8 11.27 1.81 -11.38
N SER A 9 12.21 1.84 -10.44
CA SER A 9 12.56 0.69 -9.62
C SER A 9 11.40 0.30 -8.72
N ILE A 10 10.97 -0.94 -8.81
CA ILE A 10 9.97 -1.53 -7.92
C ILE A 10 10.60 -2.14 -6.65
N ASP A 11 11.86 -1.87 -6.40
CA ASP A 11 12.61 -2.48 -5.30
C ASP A 11 12.32 -1.82 -3.95
N GLY A 12 11.65 -0.68 -3.94
CA GLY A 12 11.31 0.08 -2.74
C GLY A 12 10.56 -0.71 -1.65
N HIS A 13 9.86 -1.79 -2.02
CA HIS A 13 9.13 -2.65 -1.09
C HIS A 13 9.89 -3.91 -0.63
N LYS A 14 11.10 -4.16 -1.15
CA LYS A 14 11.86 -5.36 -0.78
C LYS A 14 12.60 -5.15 0.53
N MET A 15 12.42 -6.06 1.49
CA MET A 15 13.06 -5.99 2.81
C MET A 15 14.60 -5.90 2.74
N ALA A 16 15.23 -6.47 1.73
CA ALA A 16 16.67 -6.40 1.53
C ALA A 16 17.22 -4.96 1.41
N TYR A 17 16.39 -4.01 0.98
CA TYR A 17 16.77 -2.59 0.87
C TYR A 17 16.46 -1.77 2.11
N HIS A 18 15.85 -2.40 3.16
CA HIS A 18 15.46 -1.75 4.41
C HIS A 18 16.05 -2.47 5.63
N PRO A 19 17.39 -2.59 5.72
CA PRO A 19 18.04 -3.40 6.75
C PRO A 19 17.75 -2.90 8.18
N VAL A 20 17.49 -1.62 8.35
CA VAL A 20 17.18 -1.03 9.67
C VAL A 20 15.82 -1.52 10.16
N GLU A 21 14.81 -1.49 9.32
CA GLU A 21 13.46 -1.96 9.63
C GLU A 21 13.44 -3.47 9.86
N VAL A 22 14.19 -4.21 9.04
CA VAL A 22 14.37 -5.67 9.22
C VAL A 22 15.07 -5.98 10.55
N ALA A 23 16.11 -5.23 10.91
CA ALA A 23 16.80 -5.40 12.20
C ALA A 23 15.87 -5.11 13.38
N LYS A 24 15.01 -4.08 13.30
CA LYS A 24 13.99 -3.81 14.33
C LYS A 24 13.04 -5.00 14.47
N LEU A 25 12.52 -5.51 13.34
CA LEU A 25 11.61 -6.66 13.34
C LEU A 25 12.25 -7.88 13.97
N LEU A 26 13.47 -8.23 13.56
CA LEU A 26 14.19 -9.39 14.11
C LEU A 26 14.55 -9.24 15.58
N SER A 27 14.84 -8.01 16.04
CA SER A 27 15.17 -7.72 17.44
C SER A 27 13.95 -7.60 18.36
N ALA A 28 12.76 -7.49 17.77
CA ALA A 28 11.54 -7.45 18.56
C ALA A 28 11.19 -8.80 19.17
N GLU A 29 11.61 -9.90 18.53
CA GLU A 29 11.27 -11.26 18.94
C GLU A 29 9.75 -11.39 19.14
N ASP A 30 9.30 -11.96 20.26
CA ASP A 30 7.89 -12.10 20.63
C ASP A 30 7.35 -10.90 21.45
N ASN A 31 8.07 -9.79 21.47
CA ASN A 31 7.65 -8.60 22.21
C ASN A 31 6.65 -7.76 21.43
N ILE A 32 5.36 -7.92 21.72
CA ILE A 32 4.26 -7.23 21.05
C ILE A 32 4.43 -5.70 21.08
N SER A 33 4.88 -5.12 22.20
CA SER A 33 5.04 -3.66 22.30
C SER A 33 6.08 -3.14 21.31
N LYS A 34 7.17 -3.88 21.08
CA LYS A 34 8.18 -3.51 20.08
C LYS A 34 7.66 -3.73 18.65
N LEU A 35 6.82 -4.75 18.42
CA LEU A 35 6.23 -5.02 17.12
C LEU A 35 5.23 -3.94 16.69
N LEU A 36 4.49 -3.36 17.64
CA LEU A 36 3.53 -2.29 17.37
C LEU A 36 4.20 -0.97 16.94
N ASP A 37 5.49 -0.79 17.21
CA ASP A 37 6.27 0.37 16.80
C ASP A 37 6.89 0.20 15.39
N ILE A 38 6.61 -0.93 14.71
CA ILE A 38 7.18 -1.23 13.40
C ILE A 38 6.09 -1.07 12.33
N TYR A 39 6.26 -0.08 11.48
CA TYR A 39 5.38 0.10 10.32
C TYR A 39 5.77 -0.82 9.16
N PRO A 40 4.80 -1.24 8.34
CA PRO A 40 5.10 -2.03 7.15
C PRO A 40 5.90 -1.20 6.13
N ILE A 41 6.79 -1.85 5.41
CA ILE A 41 7.54 -1.23 4.30
C ILE A 41 6.64 -1.09 3.07
N TYR A 42 5.78 -2.07 2.85
CA TYR A 42 4.88 -2.18 1.72
C TYR A 42 3.46 -2.47 2.18
N VAL A 43 2.49 -1.81 1.56
CA VAL A 43 1.07 -1.94 1.87
C VAL A 43 0.28 -2.17 0.59
N GLU A 44 -0.68 -3.08 0.62
CA GLU A 44 -1.68 -3.23 -0.42
C GLU A 44 -3.00 -2.61 0.06
N VAL A 45 -3.61 -1.80 -0.79
CA VAL A 45 -4.85 -1.10 -0.46
C VAL A 45 -5.88 -1.36 -1.55
N SER A 46 -7.03 -1.89 -1.15
CA SER A 46 -8.21 -1.97 -2.01
C SER A 46 -9.10 -0.74 -1.76
N PRO A 47 -9.03 0.31 -2.58
CA PRO A 47 -9.76 1.55 -2.33
C PRO A 47 -11.27 1.41 -2.57
N VAL A 48 -11.66 0.39 -3.32
CA VAL A 48 -13.06 0.07 -3.63
C VAL A 48 -13.23 -1.42 -3.85
N GLY A 49 -14.30 -1.99 -3.29
CA GLY A 49 -14.61 -3.41 -3.47
C GLY A 49 -15.30 -3.74 -4.78
N ALA A 50 -15.95 -2.78 -5.42
CA ALA A 50 -16.61 -3.00 -6.71
C ALA A 50 -15.60 -3.13 -7.86
N CYS A 51 -15.94 -3.96 -8.87
CA CYS A 51 -15.13 -4.14 -10.06
C CYS A 51 -16.02 -4.11 -11.32
N ASN A 52 -15.53 -3.50 -12.39
CA ASN A 52 -16.16 -3.49 -13.71
C ASN A 52 -15.50 -4.46 -14.71
N HIS A 53 -14.54 -5.25 -14.24
CA HIS A 53 -13.87 -6.28 -15.03
C HIS A 53 -14.48 -7.67 -14.76
N ARG A 54 -14.21 -8.62 -15.68
CA ARG A 54 -14.58 -10.03 -15.60
C ARG A 54 -13.39 -10.90 -16.00
N CYS A 55 -12.30 -10.78 -15.25
CA CYS A 55 -11.07 -11.50 -15.53
C CYS A 55 -11.26 -13.00 -15.31
N THR A 56 -10.90 -13.82 -16.28
CA THR A 56 -11.11 -15.28 -16.25
C THR A 56 -10.39 -16.01 -15.11
N PHE A 57 -9.37 -15.38 -14.54
CA PHE A 57 -8.56 -15.88 -13.43
C PHE A 57 -8.95 -15.26 -12.08
N CYS A 58 -9.98 -14.40 -12.03
CA CYS A 58 -10.34 -13.67 -10.82
C CYS A 58 -11.17 -14.54 -9.86
N ALA A 59 -10.60 -14.86 -8.71
CA ALA A 59 -11.31 -15.63 -7.69
C ALA A 59 -12.52 -14.88 -7.14
N VAL A 60 -12.44 -13.56 -7.02
CA VAL A 60 -13.53 -12.70 -6.52
C VAL A 60 -14.75 -12.77 -7.43
N ASP A 61 -14.53 -12.66 -8.75
CA ASP A 61 -15.60 -12.79 -9.74
C ASP A 61 -16.15 -14.22 -9.80
N TYR A 62 -15.27 -15.22 -9.71
CA TYR A 62 -15.63 -16.64 -9.76
C TYR A 62 -16.58 -17.05 -8.62
N ILE A 63 -16.35 -16.56 -7.39
CA ILE A 63 -17.23 -16.86 -6.24
C ILE A 63 -18.48 -15.97 -6.19
N GLY A 64 -18.64 -15.05 -7.13
CA GLY A 64 -19.80 -14.14 -7.18
C GLY A 64 -19.81 -13.13 -6.03
N TYR A 65 -18.65 -12.76 -5.50
CA TYR A 65 -18.55 -11.76 -4.44
C TYR A 65 -18.83 -10.36 -4.97
N GLU A 66 -19.81 -9.70 -4.39
CA GLU A 66 -20.18 -8.33 -4.72
C GLU A 66 -19.91 -7.42 -3.52
N ALA A 67 -18.85 -6.63 -3.60
CA ALA A 67 -18.56 -5.64 -2.60
C ALA A 67 -18.88 -4.23 -3.11
N THR A 68 -19.53 -3.44 -2.27
CA THR A 68 -19.89 -2.04 -2.57
C THR A 68 -19.15 -1.03 -1.72
N ASN A 69 -18.34 -1.50 -0.79
CA ASN A 69 -17.56 -0.67 0.12
C ASN A 69 -16.53 0.17 -0.63
N ARG A 70 -16.31 1.37 -0.12
CA ARG A 70 -15.31 2.33 -0.62
C ARG A 70 -14.62 2.97 0.58
N ILE A 71 -13.35 3.25 0.41
CA ILE A 71 -12.62 4.03 1.40
C ILE A 71 -13.03 5.50 1.23
N GLU A 72 -13.43 6.14 2.34
CA GLU A 72 -13.70 7.56 2.36
C GLU A 72 -12.38 8.34 2.15
N VAL A 73 -12.42 9.34 1.25
CA VAL A 73 -11.22 10.08 0.84
C VAL A 73 -10.53 10.75 2.03
N ASP A 74 -11.29 11.41 2.89
CA ASP A 74 -10.74 12.12 4.05
C ASP A 74 -10.07 11.15 5.04
N VAL A 75 -10.59 9.93 5.16
CA VAL A 75 -9.94 8.86 5.95
C VAL A 75 -8.63 8.46 5.30
N MET A 76 -8.66 8.22 3.98
CA MET A 76 -7.46 7.80 3.25
C MET A 76 -6.37 8.86 3.30
N MET A 77 -6.70 10.15 3.16
CA MET A 77 -5.73 11.24 3.24
C MET A 77 -4.98 11.25 4.59
N ARG A 78 -5.70 11.10 5.71
CA ARG A 78 -5.08 11.01 7.04
C ARG A 78 -4.21 9.78 7.21
N VAL A 79 -4.69 8.64 6.72
CA VAL A 79 -3.92 7.38 6.78
C VAL A 79 -2.63 7.47 5.97
N LEU A 80 -2.66 8.12 4.80
CA LEU A 80 -1.46 8.34 3.97
C LEU A 80 -0.44 9.26 4.66
N GLU A 81 -0.90 10.31 5.35
CA GLU A 81 -0.01 11.18 6.16
C GLU A 81 0.65 10.38 7.28
N ASP A 82 -0.11 9.55 7.98
CA ASP A 82 0.40 8.68 9.03
C ASP A 82 1.41 7.66 8.46
N MET A 83 1.06 6.97 7.39
CA MET A 83 1.96 6.02 6.71
C MET A 83 3.27 6.66 6.25
N GLY A 84 3.20 7.84 5.61
CA GLY A 84 4.38 8.58 5.16
C GLY A 84 5.28 8.98 6.32
N SER A 85 4.69 9.48 7.41
CA SER A 85 5.40 9.88 8.62
C SER A 85 6.08 8.72 9.34
N ASN A 86 5.52 7.51 9.24
CA ASN A 86 6.02 6.30 9.89
C ASN A 86 6.88 5.40 8.96
N GLY A 87 7.18 5.86 7.75
CA GLY A 87 8.22 5.27 6.91
C GLY A 87 7.76 4.16 5.98
N VAL A 88 6.47 4.04 5.68
CA VAL A 88 5.98 3.21 4.58
C VAL A 88 6.64 3.66 3.27
N LYS A 89 7.13 2.72 2.47
CA LYS A 89 7.91 3.02 1.26
C LYS A 89 7.11 2.91 -0.01
N SER A 90 6.18 1.96 -0.08
CA SER A 90 5.38 1.76 -1.29
C SER A 90 3.98 1.26 -0.96
N ILE A 91 3.03 1.67 -1.80
CA ILE A 91 1.65 1.21 -1.79
C ILE A 91 1.28 0.69 -3.16
N MET A 92 0.68 -0.48 -3.20
CA MET A 92 -0.02 -0.98 -4.38
C MET A 92 -1.52 -0.81 -4.19
N TYR A 93 -2.15 -0.10 -5.12
CA TYR A 93 -3.61 -0.01 -5.17
C TYR A 93 -4.16 -1.17 -6.00
N ALA A 94 -4.61 -2.20 -5.29
CA ALA A 94 -5.12 -3.44 -5.87
C ALA A 94 -6.10 -4.10 -4.90
N GLY A 95 -6.58 -5.29 -5.22
CA GLY A 95 -7.36 -6.11 -4.29
C GLY A 95 -8.65 -6.63 -4.88
N GLU A 96 -9.75 -6.52 -4.14
CA GLU A 96 -11.04 -7.13 -4.49
C GLU A 96 -11.74 -6.46 -5.67
N GLY A 97 -11.56 -5.14 -5.83
CA GLY A 97 -12.20 -4.32 -6.84
C GLY A 97 -11.21 -3.78 -7.88
N GLU A 98 -11.74 -2.91 -8.75
CA GLU A 98 -10.92 -2.15 -9.70
C GLU A 98 -10.64 -0.75 -9.14
N PRO A 99 -9.40 -0.44 -8.71
CA PRO A 99 -9.08 0.83 -8.07
C PRO A 99 -9.47 2.07 -8.89
N LEU A 100 -9.37 1.99 -10.22
CA LEU A 100 -9.65 3.12 -11.11
C LEU A 100 -11.12 3.54 -11.16
N ILE A 101 -12.04 2.73 -10.66
CA ILE A 101 -13.44 3.16 -10.51
C ILE A 101 -13.72 3.96 -9.24
N HIS A 102 -12.73 4.09 -8.36
CA HIS A 102 -12.84 4.99 -7.22
C HIS A 102 -12.80 6.45 -7.70
N LYS A 103 -13.89 7.21 -7.47
CA LYS A 103 -14.07 8.57 -8.04
C LYS A 103 -12.94 9.53 -7.74
N LYS A 104 -12.19 9.30 -6.66
CA LYS A 104 -11.12 10.17 -6.17
C LYS A 104 -9.74 9.49 -6.19
N ILE A 105 -9.58 8.46 -7.00
CA ILE A 105 -8.30 7.73 -7.06
C ILE A 105 -7.12 8.64 -7.41
N ASN A 106 -7.32 9.60 -8.31
CA ASN A 106 -6.27 10.54 -8.69
C ASN A 106 -5.80 11.39 -7.52
N GLU A 107 -6.72 11.84 -6.66
CA GLU A 107 -6.38 12.60 -5.45
C GLU A 107 -5.62 11.72 -4.45
N ILE A 108 -6.05 10.48 -4.27
CA ILE A 108 -5.40 9.49 -3.41
C ILE A 108 -3.96 9.21 -3.88
N VAL A 109 -3.78 8.92 -5.17
CA VAL A 109 -2.46 8.67 -5.77
C VAL A 109 -1.55 9.90 -5.66
N ALA A 110 -2.08 11.09 -5.94
CA ALA A 110 -1.32 12.34 -5.80
C ALA A 110 -0.85 12.55 -4.35
N LYS A 111 -1.73 12.33 -3.37
CA LYS A 111 -1.39 12.43 -1.95
C LYS A 111 -0.35 11.39 -1.54
N THR A 112 -0.45 10.17 -2.03
CA THR A 112 0.53 9.11 -1.76
C THR A 112 1.94 9.55 -2.19
N LYS A 113 2.06 10.13 -3.38
CA LYS A 113 3.35 10.66 -3.86
C LYS A 113 3.81 11.89 -3.09
N GLU A 114 2.88 12.78 -2.70
CA GLU A 114 3.17 13.97 -1.89
C GLU A 114 3.83 13.59 -0.54
N VAL A 115 3.33 12.54 0.12
CA VAL A 115 3.89 12.08 1.40
C VAL A 115 5.13 11.19 1.26
N GLY A 116 5.68 11.06 0.05
CA GLY A 116 6.95 10.37 -0.21
C GLY A 116 6.84 8.84 -0.35
N ILE A 117 5.64 8.31 -0.57
CA ILE A 117 5.41 6.89 -0.77
C ILE A 117 5.34 6.57 -2.27
N ASP A 118 5.98 5.50 -2.70
CA ASP A 118 5.90 5.01 -4.07
C ASP A 118 4.56 4.31 -4.35
N VAL A 119 4.11 4.40 -5.59
CA VAL A 119 2.79 3.87 -6.02
C VAL A 119 2.96 2.89 -7.17
N SER A 120 2.26 1.78 -7.06
CA SER A 120 2.10 0.80 -8.13
C SER A 120 0.65 0.36 -8.26
#